data_df7082956c6f1c2a4ff86a92c7bc16d5
#
_entry.id   df7082956c6f1c2a4ff86a92c7bc16d5
#
_cell.length_a   1.000
_cell.length_b   1.000
_cell.length_c   1.000
_cell.angle_alpha   90.00
_cell.angle_beta   90.00
_cell.angle_gamma   90.00
#
_symmetry.space_group_name_H-M   'P 1'
#
loop_
_entity.id
_entity.type
_entity.pdbx_description
1 polymer ?
#
loop_
_entity_poly.entity_id
_entity_poly.type
_entity_poly.pdbx_seq_one_letter_code
_entity_poly.pdbx_strand_id
1 'polypeptide(L)'
;MADYINVTSLNRLAKRVLEQCDPLNDLIVCGEISGFTRHYKSGHLYFTLKDENASIKTVMFRSQAQLLNFEPQNGMLVLVYGRATIYERDGAFQLYADYMKPFGAGAAQMAFDALYKKLEAEGLFAPERKRPLPAVPRCIGVVTSKTGAAWQDVQNVIGRRWPMAKLLLAPVSVQGIEAEKSIVDGIRRLDRDPRPDLIL
;
A
#
# COMPACT_ATOMS: atom_id res chain seq x y z
N MET A 1 -47.73 13.95 35.05
CA MET A 1 -46.28 14.11 35.40
C MET A 1 -45.52 13.92 34.13
N ALA A 2 -44.62 14.85 33.81
CA ALA A 2 -43.76 14.63 32.65
C ALA A 2 -42.81 13.45 32.98
N ASP A 3 -42.86 12.39 32.16
CA ASP A 3 -41.92 11.29 32.26
C ASP A 3 -40.52 11.84 31.91
N TYR A 4 -39.61 11.82 32.87
CA TYR A 4 -38.23 12.20 32.65
C TYR A 4 -37.32 10.97 32.57
N ILE A 5 -36.31 11.04 31.74
CA ILE A 5 -35.25 10.04 31.67
C ILE A 5 -33.94 10.68 32.12
N ASN A 6 -33.06 9.90 32.73
CA ASN A 6 -31.74 10.39 33.11
C ASN A 6 -30.78 10.37 31.90
N VAL A 7 -29.62 11.06 32.01
CA VAL A 7 -28.62 11.19 30.93
C VAL A 7 -28.12 9.84 30.44
N THR A 8 -27.88 8.91 31.34
CA THR A 8 -27.43 7.55 30.99
C THR A 8 -28.45 6.83 30.12
N SER A 9 -29.74 6.93 30.50
CA SER A 9 -30.84 6.31 29.74
C SER A 9 -31.01 6.96 28.37
N LEU A 10 -30.80 8.29 28.27
CA LEU A 10 -30.83 9.01 27.00
C LEU A 10 -29.70 8.54 26.08
N ASN A 11 -28.46 8.49 26.58
CA ASN A 11 -27.31 8.05 25.78
C ASN A 11 -27.46 6.58 25.33
N ARG A 12 -27.97 5.70 26.18
CA ARG A 12 -28.26 4.30 25.81
C ARG A 12 -29.37 4.20 24.75
N LEU A 13 -30.42 5.02 24.87
CA LEU A 13 -31.48 5.04 23.88
C LEU A 13 -30.94 5.47 22.51
N ALA A 14 -30.19 6.57 22.48
CA ALA A 14 -29.59 7.10 21.25
C ALA A 14 -28.62 6.09 20.62
N LYS A 15 -27.77 5.45 21.42
CA LYS A 15 -26.88 4.39 20.96
C LYS A 15 -27.66 3.23 20.33
N ARG A 16 -28.73 2.75 21.01
CA ARG A 16 -29.56 1.65 20.50
C ARG A 16 -30.22 1.99 19.16
N VAL A 17 -30.70 3.22 19.01
CA VAL A 17 -31.29 3.69 17.75
C VAL A 17 -30.26 3.65 16.63
N LEU A 18 -29.02 4.12 16.88
CA LEU A 18 -27.95 4.06 15.88
C LEU A 18 -27.57 2.60 15.53
N GLU A 19 -27.48 1.73 16.52
CA GLU A 19 -27.15 0.31 16.34
C GLU A 19 -28.24 -0.46 15.57
N GLN A 20 -29.47 0.00 15.58
CA GLN A 20 -30.58 -0.55 14.80
C GLN A 20 -30.69 0.02 13.38
N CYS A 21 -29.85 1.02 13.05
CA CYS A 21 -29.85 1.66 11.75
C CYS A 21 -28.81 0.97 10.84
N ASP A 22 -29.24 0.01 10.03
CA ASP A 22 -28.35 -0.78 9.17
C ASP A 22 -27.35 0.07 8.36
N PRO A 23 -27.76 1.20 7.73
CA PRO A 23 -26.79 2.05 7.01
C PRO A 23 -25.66 2.63 7.86
N LEU A 24 -25.77 2.62 9.19
CA LEU A 24 -24.74 3.14 10.09
C LEU A 24 -23.84 2.05 10.69
N ASN A 25 -24.13 0.79 10.42
CA ASN A 25 -23.42 -0.38 10.96
C ASN A 25 -22.35 -0.94 10.03
N ASP A 26 -22.37 -0.59 8.75
CA ASP A 26 -21.38 -1.01 7.75
C ASP A 26 -21.06 0.18 6.85
N LEU A 27 -20.24 1.08 7.37
CA LEU A 27 -19.87 2.32 6.72
C LEU A 27 -18.50 2.25 6.08
N ILE A 28 -18.37 2.93 4.94
CA ILE A 28 -17.09 3.30 4.36
C ILE A 28 -17.01 4.83 4.36
N VAL A 29 -16.18 5.38 5.23
CA VAL A 29 -16.02 6.83 5.37
C VAL A 29 -14.67 7.26 4.81
N CYS A 30 -14.69 8.20 3.86
CA CYS A 30 -13.49 8.84 3.33
C CYS A 30 -13.22 10.12 4.12
N GLY A 31 -11.98 10.34 4.55
CA GLY A 31 -11.59 11.56 5.23
C GLY A 31 -10.09 11.67 5.48
N GLU A 32 -9.65 12.88 5.81
CA GLU A 32 -8.28 13.17 6.23
C GLU A 32 -8.11 12.92 7.73
N ILE A 33 -7.04 12.25 8.10
CA ILE A 33 -6.68 12.03 9.52
C ILE A 33 -6.18 13.33 10.13
N SER A 34 -6.70 13.68 11.30
CA SER A 34 -6.26 14.81 12.11
C SER A 34 -6.23 14.42 13.59
N GLY A 35 -5.30 14.98 14.36
CA GLY A 35 -5.19 14.74 15.81
C GLY A 35 -4.88 13.27 16.15
N PHE A 36 -4.12 12.58 15.30
CA PHE A 36 -3.77 11.17 15.49
C PHE A 36 -2.98 10.95 16.78
N THR A 37 -3.42 9.98 17.58
CA THR A 37 -2.75 9.58 18.82
C THR A 37 -2.89 8.07 19.03
N ARG A 38 -1.77 7.41 19.32
CA ARG A 38 -1.75 6.02 19.81
C ARG A 38 -1.70 6.04 21.34
N HIS A 39 -2.72 5.54 21.97
CA HIS A 39 -2.77 5.52 23.43
C HIS A 39 -1.80 4.45 24.00
N TYR A 40 -0.81 4.90 24.76
CA TYR A 40 0.32 4.08 25.21
C TYR A 40 -0.10 2.80 25.97
N LYS A 41 -1.05 2.91 26.90
CA LYS A 41 -1.45 1.76 27.75
C LYS A 41 -2.37 0.77 27.02
N SER A 42 -3.34 1.26 26.26
CA SER A 42 -4.36 0.40 25.64
C SER A 42 -3.99 -0.03 24.21
N GLY A 43 -3.11 0.71 23.53
CA GLY A 43 -2.77 0.49 22.14
C GLY A 43 -3.87 0.88 21.13
N HIS A 44 -4.96 1.53 21.60
CA HIS A 44 -6.01 2.04 20.73
C HIS A 44 -5.52 3.26 19.98
N LEU A 45 -6.03 3.44 18.76
CA LEU A 45 -5.80 4.64 17.97
C LEU A 45 -6.99 5.58 18.12
N TYR A 46 -6.70 6.85 18.37
CA TYR A 46 -7.67 7.92 18.43
C TYR A 46 -7.28 8.97 17.40
N PHE A 47 -8.23 9.38 16.59
CA PHE A 47 -8.04 10.42 15.60
C PHE A 47 -9.39 11.04 15.21
N THR A 48 -9.34 12.11 14.47
CA THR A 48 -10.50 12.73 13.87
C THR A 48 -10.43 12.52 12.36
N LEU A 49 -11.47 11.99 11.76
CA LEU A 49 -11.67 12.07 10.32
C LEU A 49 -12.35 13.37 9.99
N LYS A 50 -11.82 14.10 9.03
CA LYS A 50 -12.40 15.37 8.57
C LYS A 50 -12.46 15.40 7.04
N ASP A 51 -13.42 16.15 6.54
CA ASP A 51 -13.50 16.64 5.18
C ASP A 51 -13.56 18.18 5.19
N GLU A 52 -13.97 18.80 4.08
CA GLU A 52 -14.06 20.25 3.96
C GLU A 52 -15.10 20.89 4.89
N ASN A 53 -16.15 20.16 5.28
CA ASN A 53 -17.32 20.70 5.95
C ASN A 53 -17.60 20.07 7.31
N ALA A 54 -17.05 18.89 7.60
CA ALA A 54 -17.40 18.12 8.78
C ALA A 54 -16.21 17.34 9.35
N SER A 55 -16.39 16.89 10.59
CA SER A 55 -15.43 16.00 11.24
C SER A 55 -16.12 15.03 12.19
N ILE A 56 -15.53 13.85 12.37
CA ILE A 56 -16.01 12.83 13.30
C ILE A 56 -14.84 12.25 14.10
N LYS A 57 -15.01 12.15 15.41
CA LYS A 57 -14.05 11.43 16.26
C LYS A 57 -14.07 9.95 15.93
N THR A 58 -12.90 9.37 15.75
CA THR A 58 -12.74 7.99 15.33
C THR A 58 -11.86 7.24 16.32
N VAL A 59 -12.27 6.03 16.65
CA VAL A 59 -11.54 5.11 17.54
C VAL A 59 -11.32 3.79 16.81
N MET A 60 -10.07 3.33 16.78
CA MET A 60 -9.72 1.99 16.32
C MET A 60 -9.13 1.22 17.50
N PHE A 61 -9.75 0.09 17.83
CA PHE A 61 -9.30 -0.74 18.95
C PHE A 61 -7.99 -1.47 18.60
N ARG A 62 -7.24 -1.84 19.64
CA ARG A 62 -5.92 -2.46 19.49
C ARG A 62 -5.90 -3.67 18.55
N SER A 63 -6.90 -4.53 18.64
CA SER A 63 -7.00 -5.74 17.82
C SER A 63 -7.00 -5.41 16.32
N GLN A 64 -7.73 -4.39 15.91
CA GLN A 64 -7.79 -3.90 14.54
C GLN A 64 -6.53 -3.08 14.18
N ALA A 65 -6.07 -2.25 15.11
CA ALA A 65 -4.89 -1.42 14.90
C ALA A 65 -3.61 -2.23 14.61
N GLN A 66 -3.50 -3.43 15.18
CA GLN A 66 -2.38 -4.35 14.93
C GLN A 66 -2.40 -4.99 13.54
N LEU A 67 -3.53 -5.00 12.86
CA LEU A 67 -3.70 -5.55 11.52
C LEU A 67 -3.38 -4.54 10.41
N LEU A 68 -3.13 -3.28 10.77
CA LEU A 68 -2.76 -2.27 9.79
C LEU A 68 -1.37 -2.57 9.22
N ASN A 69 -1.28 -2.50 7.91
CA ASN A 69 -0.03 -2.68 7.16
C ASN A 69 0.69 -1.34 6.83
N PHE A 70 0.25 -0.24 7.44
CA PHE A 70 0.84 1.08 7.32
C PHE A 70 0.73 1.83 8.64
N GLU A 71 1.53 2.88 8.84
CA GLU A 71 1.48 3.74 10.02
C GLU A 71 0.62 4.98 9.72
N PRO A 72 -0.54 5.15 10.36
CA PRO A 72 -1.39 6.32 10.17
C PRO A 72 -0.71 7.60 10.63
N GLN A 73 -0.86 8.68 9.85
CA GLN A 73 -0.29 9.99 10.15
C GLN A 73 -1.31 11.09 9.87
N ASN A 74 -1.15 12.25 10.54
CA ASN A 74 -1.96 13.43 10.26
C ASN A 74 -1.76 13.88 8.81
N GLY A 75 -2.86 14.30 8.17
CA GLY A 75 -2.88 14.72 6.77
C GLY A 75 -3.08 13.59 5.77
N MET A 76 -3.08 12.33 6.20
CA MET A 76 -3.39 11.21 5.31
C MET A 76 -4.87 11.17 4.96
N LEU A 77 -5.17 11.05 3.68
CA LEU A 77 -6.51 10.70 3.20
C LEU A 77 -6.69 9.17 3.29
N VAL A 78 -7.75 8.73 3.96
CA VAL A 78 -8.01 7.30 4.22
C VAL A 78 -9.45 6.94 3.94
N LEU A 79 -9.68 5.66 3.64
CA LEU A 79 -10.98 5.01 3.74
C LEU A 79 -11.03 4.23 5.04
N VAL A 80 -11.99 4.52 5.88
CA VAL A 80 -12.25 3.83 7.14
C VAL A 80 -13.53 3.02 7.02
N TYR A 81 -13.43 1.75 7.30
CA TYR A 81 -14.55 0.80 7.37
C TYR A 81 -14.93 0.63 8.83
N GLY A 82 -16.20 0.75 9.15
CA GLY A 82 -16.63 0.65 10.53
C GLY A 82 -18.08 1.05 10.74
N ARG A 83 -18.44 1.38 11.95
CA ARG A 83 -19.80 1.74 12.35
C ARG A 83 -19.86 3.03 13.15
N ALA A 84 -20.92 3.78 12.99
CA ALA A 84 -21.22 4.95 13.79
C ALA A 84 -21.92 4.55 15.09
N THR A 85 -21.50 5.15 16.21
CA THR A 85 -22.05 4.85 17.52
C THR A 85 -21.95 6.05 18.45
N ILE A 86 -22.55 5.92 19.63
CA ILE A 86 -22.39 6.89 20.73
C ILE A 86 -21.58 6.22 21.84
N TYR A 87 -20.55 6.91 22.30
CA TYR A 87 -19.85 6.55 23.51
C TYR A 87 -20.70 6.92 24.72
N GLU A 88 -21.28 5.93 25.40
CA GLU A 88 -22.32 6.13 26.42
C GLU A 88 -21.91 7.05 27.57
N ARG A 89 -20.63 7.07 27.90
CA ARG A 89 -20.13 7.77 29.11
C ARG A 89 -20.21 9.29 28.99
N ASP A 90 -19.95 9.83 27.80
CA ASP A 90 -19.96 11.27 27.53
C ASP A 90 -20.96 11.69 26.45
N GLY A 91 -21.66 10.73 25.84
CA GLY A 91 -22.63 10.99 24.79
C GLY A 91 -22.03 11.34 23.45
N ALA A 92 -20.71 11.18 23.27
CA ALA A 92 -20.04 11.57 22.05
C ALA A 92 -20.39 10.65 20.89
N PHE A 93 -20.82 11.22 19.76
CA PHE A 93 -20.95 10.53 18.49
C PHE A 93 -19.57 10.24 17.91
N GLN A 94 -19.32 8.97 17.58
CA GLN A 94 -18.01 8.48 17.15
C GLN A 94 -18.13 7.44 16.05
N LEU A 95 -17.07 7.31 15.25
CA LEU A 95 -16.87 6.20 14.32
C LEU A 95 -15.96 5.15 14.98
N TYR A 96 -16.43 3.92 15.10
CA TYR A 96 -15.58 2.79 15.49
C TYR A 96 -15.03 2.15 14.22
N ALA A 97 -13.71 2.27 14.04
CA ALA A 97 -13.01 1.77 12.87
C ALA A 97 -12.62 0.30 13.05
N ASP A 98 -13.11 -0.55 12.17
CA ASP A 98 -12.77 -1.97 12.13
C ASP A 98 -11.60 -2.24 11.16
N TYR A 99 -11.50 -1.46 10.07
CA TYR A 99 -10.40 -1.51 9.12
C TYR A 99 -10.15 -0.12 8.52
N MET A 100 -8.91 0.14 8.09
CA MET A 100 -8.55 1.39 7.45
C MET A 100 -7.48 1.15 6.38
N LYS A 101 -7.57 1.89 5.28
CA LYS A 101 -6.55 1.88 4.22
C LYS A 101 -6.31 3.29 3.68
N PRO A 102 -5.08 3.60 3.26
CA PRO A 102 -4.79 4.85 2.56
C PRO A 102 -5.63 4.98 1.27
N PHE A 103 -6.01 6.20 0.93
CA PHE A 103 -6.83 6.52 -0.24
C PHE A 103 -6.23 7.69 -1.04
N GLY A 104 -6.42 7.67 -2.37
CA GLY A 104 -5.95 8.71 -3.26
C GLY A 104 -4.52 8.50 -3.79
N ALA A 105 -4.02 9.46 -4.58
CA ALA A 105 -2.70 9.40 -5.22
C ALA A 105 -1.53 9.30 -4.22
N GLY A 106 -1.70 9.84 -3.01
CA GLY A 106 -0.69 9.74 -1.94
C GLY A 106 -0.48 8.32 -1.41
N ALA A 107 -1.47 7.44 -1.50
CA ALA A 107 -1.35 6.06 -1.02
C ALA A 107 -0.29 5.26 -1.81
N ALA A 108 -0.24 5.43 -3.13
CA ALA A 108 0.75 4.78 -3.99
C ALA A 108 2.17 5.33 -3.71
N GLN A 109 2.29 6.65 -3.53
CA GLN A 109 3.58 7.27 -3.20
C GLN A 109 4.08 6.80 -1.83
N MET A 110 3.24 6.73 -0.82
CA MET A 110 3.62 6.24 0.51
C MET A 110 4.05 4.77 0.49
N ALA A 111 3.34 3.92 -0.28
CA ALA A 111 3.73 2.52 -0.45
C ALA A 111 5.09 2.41 -1.15
N PHE A 112 5.34 3.25 -2.16
CA PHE A 112 6.63 3.36 -2.84
C PHE A 112 7.73 3.79 -1.87
N ASP A 113 7.53 4.86 -1.09
CA ASP A 113 8.52 5.38 -0.15
C ASP A 113 8.84 4.38 0.96
N ALA A 114 7.84 3.65 1.46
CA ALA A 114 8.02 2.60 2.45
C ALA A 114 8.85 1.43 1.88
N LEU A 115 8.54 1.00 0.66
CA LEU A 115 9.29 -0.03 -0.04
C LEU A 115 10.73 0.43 -0.32
N TYR A 116 10.90 1.66 -0.82
CA TYR A 116 12.23 2.23 -1.08
C TYR A 116 13.10 2.21 0.19
N LYS A 117 12.59 2.74 1.32
CA LYS A 117 13.30 2.73 2.60
C LYS A 117 13.67 1.32 3.08
N LYS A 118 12.75 0.36 2.90
CA LYS A 118 13.02 -1.04 3.23
C LYS A 118 14.18 -1.60 2.42
N LEU A 119 14.14 -1.43 1.09
CA LEU A 119 15.19 -1.94 0.18
C LEU A 119 16.52 -1.23 0.40
N GLU A 120 16.51 0.06 0.75
CA GLU A 120 17.69 0.83 1.13
C GLU A 120 18.32 0.30 2.43
N ALA A 121 17.50 0.03 3.46
CA ALA A 121 17.98 -0.56 4.71
C ALA A 121 18.56 -1.98 4.52
N GLU A 122 18.07 -2.74 3.54
CA GLU A 122 18.64 -4.02 3.11
C GLU A 122 19.94 -3.86 2.28
N GLY A 123 20.37 -2.60 2.04
CA GLY A 123 21.57 -2.28 1.29
C GLY A 123 21.51 -2.61 -0.20
N LEU A 124 20.31 -2.81 -0.78
CA LEU A 124 20.17 -3.20 -2.19
C LEU A 124 20.62 -2.11 -3.16
N PHE A 125 20.64 -0.84 -2.72
CA PHE A 125 21.08 0.30 -3.54
C PHE A 125 22.56 0.67 -3.33
N ALA A 126 23.26 -0.01 -2.43
CA ALA A 126 24.65 0.29 -2.08
C ALA A 126 25.55 0.20 -3.33
N PRO A 127 26.41 1.22 -3.58
CA PRO A 127 27.31 1.24 -4.73
C PRO A 127 28.23 0.01 -4.81
N GLU A 128 28.62 -0.53 -3.65
CA GLU A 128 29.52 -1.69 -3.52
C GLU A 128 28.90 -2.98 -4.07
N ARG A 129 27.56 -3.05 -4.15
CA ARG A 129 26.85 -4.19 -4.74
C ARG A 129 26.76 -4.11 -6.27
N LYS A 130 26.99 -2.94 -6.84
CA LYS A 130 26.89 -2.74 -8.29
C LYS A 130 28.16 -3.23 -8.98
N ARG A 131 28.02 -4.18 -9.87
CA ARG A 131 29.12 -4.66 -10.70
C ARG A 131 29.40 -3.66 -11.83
N PRO A 132 30.67 -3.42 -12.19
CA PRO A 132 30.99 -2.63 -13.37
C PRO A 132 30.46 -3.32 -14.64
N LEU A 133 30.00 -2.52 -15.60
CA LEU A 133 29.60 -3.06 -16.88
C LEU A 133 30.82 -3.56 -17.67
N PRO A 134 30.72 -4.68 -18.40
CA PRO A 134 31.81 -5.15 -19.26
C PRO A 134 32.10 -4.12 -20.35
N ALA A 135 33.37 -3.81 -20.59
CA ALA A 135 33.78 -2.85 -21.59
C ALA A 135 33.40 -3.30 -23.02
N VAL A 136 33.43 -4.62 -23.28
CA VAL A 136 33.16 -5.23 -24.59
C VAL A 136 32.28 -6.48 -24.39
N PRO A 137 30.95 -6.32 -24.24
CA PRO A 137 30.06 -7.44 -24.07
C PRO A 137 29.95 -8.25 -25.39
N ARG A 138 30.18 -9.56 -25.32
CA ARG A 138 30.07 -10.48 -26.45
C ARG A 138 28.72 -11.19 -26.50
N CYS A 139 28.09 -11.38 -25.35
CA CYS A 139 26.77 -11.98 -25.23
C CYS A 139 25.90 -11.18 -24.25
N ILE A 140 24.75 -10.77 -24.71
CA ILE A 140 23.78 -9.98 -23.92
C ILE A 140 22.52 -10.82 -23.73
N GLY A 141 22.24 -11.16 -22.46
CA GLY A 141 20.98 -11.76 -22.07
C GLY A 141 19.86 -10.73 -22.07
N VAL A 142 18.68 -11.06 -22.58
CA VAL A 142 17.54 -10.15 -22.60
C VAL A 142 16.31 -10.85 -22.02
N VAL A 143 15.72 -10.27 -20.97
CA VAL A 143 14.51 -10.77 -20.30
C VAL A 143 13.34 -9.95 -20.73
N THR A 144 12.58 -10.42 -21.73
CA THR A 144 11.40 -9.72 -22.25
C THR A 144 10.45 -10.69 -22.97
N SER A 145 9.31 -10.18 -23.45
CA SER A 145 8.39 -10.99 -24.26
C SER A 145 8.95 -11.23 -25.65
N LYS A 146 8.77 -12.45 -26.17
CA LYS A 146 9.27 -12.85 -27.50
C LYS A 146 8.67 -12.03 -28.65
N THR A 147 7.42 -11.62 -28.49
CA THR A 147 6.63 -10.90 -29.53
C THR A 147 6.49 -9.41 -29.28
N GLY A 148 7.10 -8.90 -28.19
CA GLY A 148 7.00 -7.50 -27.80
C GLY A 148 7.85 -6.54 -28.66
N ALA A 149 7.40 -5.29 -28.78
CA ALA A 149 8.15 -4.23 -29.48
C ALA A 149 9.55 -4.04 -28.87
N ALA A 150 9.67 -4.14 -27.54
CA ALA A 150 10.96 -4.00 -26.85
C ALA A 150 12.03 -4.99 -27.35
N TRP A 151 11.64 -6.24 -27.63
CA TRP A 151 12.59 -7.23 -28.21
C TRP A 151 13.07 -6.79 -29.60
N GLN A 152 12.17 -6.31 -30.45
CA GLN A 152 12.51 -5.82 -31.78
C GLN A 152 13.44 -4.59 -31.70
N ASP A 153 13.17 -3.68 -30.77
CA ASP A 153 13.98 -2.48 -30.57
C ASP A 153 15.39 -2.85 -30.10
N VAL A 154 15.53 -3.76 -29.15
CA VAL A 154 16.84 -4.27 -28.70
C VAL A 154 17.63 -4.87 -29.86
N GLN A 155 16.99 -5.73 -30.68
CA GLN A 155 17.65 -6.32 -31.85
C GLN A 155 18.10 -5.26 -32.85
N ASN A 156 17.24 -4.28 -33.16
CA ASN A 156 17.53 -3.21 -34.11
C ASN A 156 18.67 -2.29 -33.62
N VAL A 157 18.63 -1.91 -32.35
CA VAL A 157 19.64 -0.99 -31.77
C VAL A 157 20.99 -1.70 -31.66
N ILE A 158 21.04 -2.90 -31.10
CA ILE A 158 22.29 -3.64 -30.92
C ILE A 158 22.84 -4.08 -32.26
N GLY A 159 22.01 -4.55 -33.18
CA GLY A 159 22.44 -4.91 -34.54
C GLY A 159 23.11 -3.77 -35.30
N ARG A 160 22.67 -2.52 -35.11
CA ARG A 160 23.30 -1.33 -35.73
C ARG A 160 24.56 -0.84 -34.98
N ARG A 161 24.51 -0.85 -33.63
CA ARG A 161 25.56 -0.20 -32.82
C ARG A 161 26.64 -1.15 -32.36
N TRP A 162 26.29 -2.44 -32.16
CA TRP A 162 27.20 -3.46 -31.66
C TRP A 162 26.93 -4.84 -32.28
N PRO A 163 27.12 -5.00 -33.60
CA PRO A 163 26.77 -6.23 -34.35
C PRO A 163 27.60 -7.45 -33.93
N MET A 164 28.67 -7.26 -33.15
CA MET A 164 29.51 -8.34 -32.63
C MET A 164 28.86 -9.09 -31.44
N ALA A 165 27.88 -8.49 -30.77
CA ALA A 165 27.23 -9.11 -29.63
C ALA A 165 26.17 -10.14 -30.07
N LYS A 166 26.18 -11.30 -29.42
CA LYS A 166 25.12 -12.27 -29.51
C LYS A 166 24.01 -11.90 -28.55
N LEU A 167 22.74 -12.01 -28.95
CA LEU A 167 21.59 -11.82 -28.10
C LEU A 167 21.03 -13.17 -27.66
N LEU A 168 20.83 -13.33 -26.37
CA LEU A 168 20.21 -14.51 -25.76
C LEU A 168 18.88 -14.11 -25.10
N LEU A 169 17.76 -14.51 -25.68
CA LEU A 169 16.44 -14.18 -25.15
C LEU A 169 16.00 -15.20 -24.11
N ALA A 170 15.62 -14.70 -22.94
CA ALA A 170 14.77 -15.42 -21.98
C ALA A 170 13.32 -14.91 -22.14
N PRO A 171 12.44 -15.63 -22.85
CA PRO A 171 11.10 -15.20 -23.10
C PRO A 171 10.26 -15.27 -21.81
N VAL A 172 9.61 -14.15 -21.45
CA VAL A 172 8.80 -14.02 -20.23
C VAL A 172 7.52 -13.24 -20.51
N SER A 173 6.53 -13.36 -19.62
CA SER A 173 5.39 -12.47 -19.57
C SER A 173 5.79 -11.18 -18.86
N VAL A 174 5.61 -10.01 -19.51
CA VAL A 174 5.95 -8.69 -18.95
C VAL A 174 4.74 -7.91 -18.44
N GLN A 175 3.53 -8.47 -18.58
CA GLN A 175 2.26 -7.89 -18.15
C GLN A 175 1.36 -8.97 -17.54
N GLY A 176 0.40 -8.54 -16.69
CA GLY A 176 -0.52 -9.45 -16.00
C GLY A 176 0.02 -9.97 -14.67
N ILE A 177 -0.81 -10.74 -13.97
CA ILE A 177 -0.56 -11.22 -12.60
C ILE A 177 0.70 -12.11 -12.50
N GLU A 178 1.01 -12.87 -13.55
CA GLU A 178 2.17 -13.76 -13.58
C GLU A 178 3.48 -13.06 -14.02
N ALA A 179 3.45 -11.77 -14.35
CA ALA A 179 4.61 -11.08 -14.91
C ALA A 179 5.79 -11.06 -13.93
N GLU A 180 5.56 -10.75 -12.66
CA GLU A 180 6.60 -10.71 -11.63
C GLU A 180 7.36 -12.04 -11.54
N LYS A 181 6.64 -13.14 -11.37
CA LYS A 181 7.23 -14.48 -11.28
C LYS A 181 7.98 -14.87 -12.55
N SER A 182 7.38 -14.60 -13.72
CA SER A 182 7.95 -14.90 -15.02
C SER A 182 9.27 -14.16 -15.24
N ILE A 183 9.33 -12.85 -14.87
CA ILE A 183 10.55 -12.02 -14.99
C ILE A 183 11.64 -12.54 -14.04
N VAL A 184 11.31 -12.83 -12.78
CA VAL A 184 12.27 -13.38 -11.80
C VAL A 184 12.86 -14.69 -12.31
N ASP A 185 12.04 -15.59 -12.83
CA ASP A 185 12.51 -16.87 -13.37
C ASP A 185 13.37 -16.68 -14.64
N GLY A 186 13.03 -15.70 -15.49
CA GLY A 186 13.82 -15.30 -16.65
C GLY A 186 15.22 -14.81 -16.27
N ILE A 187 15.29 -13.90 -15.29
CA ILE A 187 16.57 -13.39 -14.77
C ILE A 187 17.41 -14.54 -14.18
N ARG A 188 16.83 -15.36 -13.31
CA ARG A 188 17.52 -16.50 -12.70
C ARG A 188 18.05 -17.49 -13.72
N ARG A 189 17.32 -17.70 -14.82
CA ARG A 189 17.75 -18.58 -15.92
C ARG A 189 18.99 -18.03 -16.60
N LEU A 190 19.01 -16.73 -16.92
CA LEU A 190 20.17 -16.10 -17.56
C LEU A 190 21.36 -15.94 -16.60
N ASP A 191 21.12 -15.71 -15.32
CA ASP A 191 22.17 -15.57 -14.30
C ASP A 191 22.93 -16.90 -14.05
N ARG A 192 22.23 -18.04 -14.24
CA ARG A 192 22.85 -19.38 -14.18
C ARG A 192 23.53 -19.80 -15.48
N ASP A 193 23.23 -19.15 -16.58
CA ASP A 193 23.83 -19.43 -17.87
C ASP A 193 25.18 -18.72 -17.97
N PRO A 194 26.29 -19.43 -18.21
CA PRO A 194 27.62 -18.81 -18.25
C PRO A 194 27.88 -17.96 -19.49
N ARG A 195 26.95 -17.92 -20.44
CA ARG A 195 27.16 -17.22 -21.72
C ARG A 195 26.95 -15.72 -21.67
N PRO A 196 25.92 -15.18 -21.00
CA PRO A 196 25.72 -13.73 -20.98
C PRO A 196 26.77 -12.99 -20.13
N ASP A 197 27.37 -11.95 -20.71
CA ASP A 197 28.26 -11.04 -19.98
C ASP A 197 27.46 -10.00 -19.18
N LEU A 198 26.24 -9.72 -19.62
CA LEU A 198 25.30 -8.85 -18.95
C LEU A 198 23.84 -9.24 -19.29
N ILE A 199 22.90 -8.83 -18.45
CA ILE A 199 21.45 -9.07 -18.61
C ILE A 199 20.74 -7.71 -18.68
N LEU A 200 19.82 -7.60 -19.65
CA LEU A 200 18.89 -6.47 -19.85
C LEU A 200 17.46 -6.93 -19.54
#